data_cf7b2a345cba8a5ff05b37bf1d58ae46
#
_entry.id   cf7b2a345cba8a5ff05b37bf1d58ae46
#
_cell.length_a   1.000
_cell.length_b   1.000
_cell.length_c   1.000
_cell.angle_alpha   90.00
_cell.angle_beta   90.00
_cell.angle_gamma   90.00
#
_symmetry.space_group_name_H-M   'P 1'
#
loop_
_entity.id
_entity.type
_entity.pdbx_description
1 polymer ?
#
loop_
_entity_poly.entity_id
_entity_poly.type
_entity_poly.pdbx_seq_one_letter_code
_entity_poly.pdbx_strand_id
1 'polypeptide(L)'
;MRYVTLALCALSTVASAQEDPLTWFPLRVGGRWIYEHEWRSGDRNRPTVDRWSTEESVTGWATIPEGIVVLREAKERVNPDDQPVTHRILALDGSVRQVTQRGTSHGGYLVARSAYPYLIRGSCVYVISGGWDPQKQDLRPEFRKYLSDGSVSPDFCFPLQNGREWGTADIPWRVEPAREDVGTFLPTQYSEAIHIFSNHFGSGGRYDVWFQKGIGVVGEHYRHNGTYDEHTKKLVSLTR
;
A
#
# COMPACT_ATOMS: atom_id res chain seq x y z
N MET A 1 56.07 9.71 -37.59
CA MET A 1 55.57 9.07 -36.34
C MET A 1 54.28 9.76 -35.91
N ARG A 2 53.13 9.08 -36.03
CA ARG A 2 51.81 9.61 -35.61
C ARG A 2 51.45 8.92 -34.31
N TYR A 3 51.32 9.68 -33.23
CA TYR A 3 50.83 9.19 -31.94
C TYR A 3 49.32 9.15 -31.96
N VAL A 4 48.72 7.96 -31.81
CA VAL A 4 47.30 7.74 -31.62
C VAL A 4 47.07 7.73 -30.09
N THR A 5 46.46 8.78 -29.57
CA THR A 5 46.05 8.86 -28.17
C THR A 5 44.71 8.14 -28.00
N LEU A 6 44.73 6.96 -27.43
CA LEU A 6 43.51 6.24 -27.02
C LEU A 6 42.98 6.91 -25.73
N ALA A 7 41.88 7.63 -25.85
CA ALA A 7 41.11 8.10 -24.70
C ALA A 7 40.27 6.94 -24.16
N LEU A 8 40.66 6.38 -23.01
CA LEU A 8 39.84 5.44 -22.25
C LEU A 8 38.71 6.25 -21.58
N CYS A 9 37.50 6.19 -22.14
CA CYS A 9 36.28 6.61 -21.42
C CYS A 9 35.99 5.58 -20.34
N ALA A 10 36.37 5.87 -19.11
CA ALA A 10 35.90 5.11 -17.94
C ALA A 10 34.41 5.38 -17.75
N LEU A 11 33.57 4.45 -18.22
CA LEU A 11 32.15 4.38 -17.86
C LEU A 11 32.07 4.01 -16.38
N SER A 12 32.00 5.01 -15.50
CA SER A 12 31.62 4.81 -14.12
C SER A 12 30.14 4.42 -14.08
N THR A 13 29.87 3.11 -14.07
CA THR A 13 28.57 2.59 -13.68
C THR A 13 28.38 2.96 -12.21
N VAL A 14 27.61 4.01 -11.96
CA VAL A 14 27.09 4.29 -10.63
C VAL A 14 26.14 3.12 -10.31
N ALA A 15 26.67 2.12 -9.61
CA ALA A 15 25.84 1.09 -9.01
C ALA A 15 24.90 1.81 -8.03
N SER A 16 23.65 1.97 -8.40
CA SER A 16 22.62 2.46 -7.50
C SER A 16 22.60 1.52 -6.31
N ALA A 17 23.07 2.00 -5.16
CA ALA A 17 23.06 1.22 -3.92
C ALA A 17 21.62 0.79 -3.66
N GLN A 18 21.42 -0.53 -3.57
CA GLN A 18 20.12 -1.11 -3.26
C GLN A 18 19.75 -0.68 -1.84
N GLU A 19 18.78 0.20 -1.72
CA GLU A 19 18.35 0.72 -0.42
C GLU A 19 17.41 -0.31 0.25
N ASP A 20 17.64 -0.57 1.54
CA ASP A 20 16.81 -1.48 2.33
C ASP A 20 15.40 -0.89 2.47
N PRO A 21 14.33 -1.58 2.04
CA PRO A 21 12.95 -1.15 2.21
C PRO A 21 12.58 -0.77 3.64
N LEU A 22 13.19 -1.41 4.64
CA LEU A 22 12.95 -1.13 6.06
C LEU A 22 13.46 0.24 6.52
N THR A 23 14.37 0.86 5.76
CA THR A 23 14.81 2.24 5.99
C THR A 23 13.69 3.23 5.64
N TRP A 24 12.90 2.90 4.63
CA TRP A 24 11.77 3.71 4.18
C TRP A 24 10.51 3.42 4.97
N PHE A 25 10.26 2.16 5.20
CA PHE A 25 9.05 1.67 5.82
C PHE A 25 9.42 0.87 7.08
N PRO A 26 9.39 1.48 8.27
CA PRO A 26 9.89 0.86 9.50
C PRO A 26 8.91 -0.19 10.02
N LEU A 27 8.80 -1.30 9.31
CA LEU A 27 7.93 -2.44 9.62
C LEU A 27 8.47 -3.23 10.82
N ARG A 28 8.51 -2.61 11.99
CA ARG A 28 8.97 -3.26 13.23
C ARG A 28 7.80 -3.82 14.01
N VAL A 29 7.97 -4.97 14.65
CA VAL A 29 6.97 -5.55 15.56
C VAL A 29 6.62 -4.55 16.65
N GLY A 30 5.32 -4.32 16.85
CA GLY A 30 4.79 -3.31 17.78
C GLY A 30 4.61 -1.92 17.17
N GLY A 31 5.16 -1.66 15.98
CA GLY A 31 4.88 -0.42 15.24
C GLY A 31 3.40 -0.31 14.91
N ARG A 32 2.82 0.88 15.10
CA ARG A 32 1.40 1.16 14.88
C ARG A 32 1.22 2.46 14.13
N TRP A 33 0.36 2.45 13.13
CA TRP A 33 -0.07 3.59 12.33
C TRP A 33 -1.57 3.77 12.49
N ILE A 34 -2.03 4.97 12.78
CA ILE A 34 -3.44 5.31 12.82
C ILE A 34 -3.73 6.20 11.61
N TYR A 35 -4.66 5.75 10.78
CA TYR A 35 -5.11 6.47 9.60
C TYR A 35 -6.56 6.91 9.75
N GLU A 36 -6.86 8.10 9.24
CA GLU A 36 -8.20 8.56 8.95
C GLU A 36 -8.52 8.36 7.49
N HIS A 37 -9.73 7.90 7.23
CA HIS A 37 -10.25 7.63 5.90
C HIS A 37 -11.46 8.49 5.62
N GLU A 38 -11.60 8.91 4.38
CA GLU A 38 -12.80 9.52 3.85
C GLU A 38 -13.11 8.91 2.49
N TRP A 39 -14.32 8.43 2.32
CA TRP A 39 -14.85 7.94 1.06
C TRP A 39 -15.97 8.85 0.59
N ARG A 40 -15.90 9.30 -0.65
CA ARG A 40 -16.92 10.11 -1.31
C ARG A 40 -17.43 9.37 -2.54
N SER A 41 -18.73 9.17 -2.63
CA SER A 41 -19.34 8.46 -3.77
C SER A 41 -20.69 9.04 -4.17
N GLY A 42 -21.19 8.66 -5.37
CA GLY A 42 -22.51 9.05 -5.85
C GLY A 42 -22.51 10.29 -6.74
N ASP A 43 -23.34 11.27 -6.43
CA ASP A 43 -23.41 12.53 -7.18
C ASP A 43 -22.29 13.48 -6.75
N ARG A 44 -21.51 13.99 -7.71
CA ARG A 44 -20.40 14.92 -7.44
C ARG A 44 -20.84 16.20 -6.70
N ASN A 45 -22.05 16.67 -6.92
CA ASN A 45 -22.58 17.87 -6.28
C ASN A 45 -23.20 17.59 -4.91
N ARG A 46 -23.53 16.33 -4.61
CA ARG A 46 -24.13 15.88 -3.36
C ARG A 46 -23.59 14.47 -3.01
N PRO A 47 -22.29 14.35 -2.73
CA PRO A 47 -21.70 13.06 -2.46
C PRO A 47 -22.20 12.50 -1.13
N THR A 48 -22.36 11.18 -1.08
CA THR A 48 -22.34 10.46 0.18
C THR A 48 -20.90 10.46 0.70
N VAL A 49 -20.73 10.80 1.97
CA VAL A 49 -19.41 10.87 2.60
C VAL A 49 -19.39 9.96 3.82
N ASP A 50 -18.53 8.93 3.76
CA ASP A 50 -18.26 8.03 4.87
C ASP A 50 -16.88 8.35 5.46
N ARG A 51 -16.75 8.31 6.81
CA ARG A 51 -15.49 8.53 7.52
C ARG A 51 -15.28 7.49 8.58
N TRP A 52 -14.04 6.98 8.66
CA TRP A 52 -13.63 6.02 9.67
C TRP A 52 -12.13 6.12 9.96
N SER A 53 -11.67 5.43 10.98
CA SER A 53 -10.24 5.31 11.29
C SER A 53 -9.82 3.85 11.30
N THR A 54 -8.58 3.60 10.90
CA THR A 54 -7.96 2.29 11.05
C THR A 54 -6.69 2.37 11.88
N GLU A 55 -6.45 1.33 12.68
CA GLU A 55 -5.17 1.07 13.31
C GLU A 55 -4.50 -0.08 12.56
N GLU A 56 -3.36 0.20 11.94
CA GLU A 56 -2.51 -0.79 11.31
C GLU A 56 -1.33 -1.09 12.24
N SER A 57 -0.99 -2.36 12.40
CA SER A 57 0.10 -2.77 13.27
C SER A 57 0.91 -3.93 12.70
N VAL A 58 2.21 -3.98 13.01
CA VAL A 58 3.07 -5.12 12.73
C VAL A 58 2.99 -6.08 13.90
N THR A 59 2.53 -7.30 13.64
CA THR A 59 2.31 -8.34 14.66
C THR A 59 3.40 -9.41 14.69
N GLY A 60 4.19 -9.53 13.62
CA GLY A 60 5.27 -10.52 13.56
C GLY A 60 6.05 -10.49 12.25
N TRP A 61 7.09 -11.33 12.19
CA TRP A 61 7.93 -11.54 11.04
C TRP A 61 8.13 -13.05 10.83
N ALA A 62 8.29 -13.45 9.56
CA ALA A 62 8.71 -14.78 9.17
C ALA A 62 9.79 -14.68 8.08
N THR A 63 10.85 -15.47 8.20
CA THR A 63 11.87 -15.57 7.15
C THR A 63 11.58 -16.82 6.31
N ILE A 64 11.47 -16.63 5.01
CA ILE A 64 11.24 -17.70 4.03
C ILE A 64 12.30 -17.62 2.91
N PRO A 65 12.43 -18.62 2.04
CA PRO A 65 13.43 -18.58 0.97
C PRO A 65 13.30 -17.38 0.03
N GLU A 66 12.09 -16.88 -0.18
CA GLU A 66 11.80 -15.76 -1.07
C GLU A 66 12.11 -14.39 -0.45
N GLY A 67 12.26 -14.31 0.88
CA GLY A 67 12.54 -13.05 1.58
C GLY A 67 12.02 -13.00 3.01
N ILE A 68 11.65 -11.81 3.45
CA ILE A 68 11.10 -11.56 4.79
C ILE A 68 9.61 -11.25 4.66
N VAL A 69 8.78 -12.03 5.35
CA VAL A 69 7.35 -11.76 5.47
C VAL A 69 7.10 -10.97 6.74
N VAL A 70 6.47 -9.80 6.58
CA VAL A 70 6.03 -8.96 7.69
C VAL A 70 4.54 -9.15 7.88
N LEU A 71 4.14 -9.64 9.03
CA LEU A 71 2.73 -9.84 9.35
C LEU A 71 2.13 -8.52 9.84
N ARG A 72 1.15 -8.02 9.12
CA ARG A 72 0.42 -6.79 9.44
C ARG A 72 -1.06 -7.09 9.63
N GLU A 73 -1.65 -6.34 10.54
CA GLU A 73 -3.08 -6.31 10.74
C GLU A 73 -3.59 -4.87 10.62
N ALA A 74 -4.72 -4.70 9.99
CA ALA A 74 -5.51 -3.48 10.06
C ALA A 74 -6.80 -3.77 10.82
N LYS A 75 -7.14 -2.89 11.75
CA LYS A 75 -8.38 -2.93 12.52
C LYS A 75 -9.10 -1.61 12.35
N GLU A 76 -10.39 -1.65 12.08
CA GLU A 76 -11.20 -0.45 12.19
C GLU A 76 -11.28 -0.02 13.64
N ARG A 77 -11.06 1.27 13.89
CA ARG A 77 -11.31 1.87 15.20
C ARG A 77 -12.77 2.24 15.28
N VAL A 78 -13.53 1.39 15.94
CA VAL A 78 -14.96 1.60 16.14
C VAL A 78 -15.16 2.76 17.09
N ASN A 79 -15.99 3.74 16.71
CA ASN A 79 -16.46 4.75 17.61
C ASN A 79 -17.36 4.05 18.67
N PRO A 80 -17.16 4.26 19.99
CA PRO A 80 -18.00 3.68 21.04
C PRO A 80 -19.49 4.03 20.88
N ASP A 81 -19.80 5.14 20.21
CA ASP A 81 -21.17 5.61 19.98
C ASP A 81 -21.82 4.96 18.75
N ASP A 82 -21.07 4.19 17.94
CA ASP A 82 -21.60 3.52 16.77
C ASP A 82 -22.56 2.39 17.20
N GLN A 83 -23.75 2.40 16.63
CA GLN A 83 -24.73 1.34 16.86
C GLN A 83 -24.26 0.04 16.17
N PRO A 84 -24.45 -1.13 16.80
CA PRO A 84 -24.13 -2.38 16.17
C PRO A 84 -25.01 -2.61 14.93
N VAL A 85 -24.39 -2.92 13.80
CA VAL A 85 -25.07 -3.24 12.55
C VAL A 85 -24.99 -4.75 12.31
N THR A 86 -26.13 -5.38 12.02
CA THR A 86 -26.19 -6.79 11.70
C THR A 86 -26.23 -7.00 10.20
N HIS A 87 -25.24 -7.70 9.67
CA HIS A 87 -25.12 -8.03 8.26
C HIS A 87 -25.40 -9.51 8.02
N ARG A 88 -25.94 -9.80 6.84
CA ARG A 88 -25.98 -11.17 6.30
C ARG A 88 -24.79 -11.33 5.36
N ILE A 89 -23.90 -12.24 5.70
CA ILE A 89 -22.76 -12.58 4.85
C ILE A 89 -22.97 -13.99 4.27
N LEU A 90 -22.69 -14.15 2.99
CA LEU A 90 -22.58 -15.45 2.36
C LEU A 90 -21.19 -16.01 2.67
N ALA A 91 -21.13 -17.07 3.47
CA ALA A 91 -19.87 -17.74 3.76
C ALA A 91 -19.39 -18.57 2.54
N LEU A 92 -18.10 -18.88 2.49
CA LEU A 92 -17.50 -19.68 1.40
C LEU A 92 -18.10 -21.07 1.25
N ASP A 93 -18.73 -21.59 2.29
CA ASP A 93 -19.48 -22.87 2.31
C ASP A 93 -20.92 -22.74 1.77
N GLY A 94 -21.30 -21.57 1.26
CA GLY A 94 -22.64 -21.27 0.76
C GLY A 94 -23.67 -20.99 1.85
N SER A 95 -23.30 -21.04 3.13
CA SER A 95 -24.22 -20.70 4.22
C SER A 95 -24.37 -19.19 4.39
N VAL A 96 -25.58 -18.76 4.78
CA VAL A 96 -25.82 -17.36 5.14
C VAL A 96 -25.65 -17.22 6.65
N ARG A 97 -24.69 -16.45 7.09
CA ARG A 97 -24.42 -16.16 8.50
C ARG A 97 -24.83 -14.72 8.82
N GLN A 98 -25.43 -14.54 9.98
CA GLN A 98 -25.63 -13.21 10.54
C GLN A 98 -24.42 -12.84 11.39
N VAL A 99 -23.78 -11.71 11.07
CA VAL A 99 -22.68 -11.18 11.83
C VAL A 99 -23.07 -9.79 12.32
N THR A 100 -23.16 -9.66 13.65
CA THR A 100 -23.40 -8.36 14.28
C THR A 100 -22.05 -7.75 14.63
N GLN A 101 -21.76 -6.60 14.06
CA GLN A 101 -20.51 -5.87 14.28
C GLN A 101 -20.84 -4.45 14.72
N ARG A 102 -20.00 -3.89 15.61
CA ARG A 102 -19.96 -2.46 15.84
C ARG A 102 -19.01 -1.88 14.79
N GLY A 103 -19.50 -0.94 14.02
CA GLY A 103 -18.75 -0.28 12.95
C GLY A 103 -19.63 -0.03 11.75
N THR A 104 -19.28 0.96 10.96
CA THR A 104 -19.99 1.34 9.74
C THR A 104 -19.53 0.46 8.59
N SER A 105 -20.46 0.06 7.71
CA SER A 105 -20.11 -0.54 6.42
C SER A 105 -19.71 0.58 5.45
N HIS A 106 -18.43 0.66 5.08
CA HIS A 106 -17.94 1.66 4.16
C HIS A 106 -17.94 1.08 2.74
N GLY A 107 -18.74 1.67 1.85
CA GLY A 107 -18.81 1.25 0.45
C GLY A 107 -19.14 -0.24 0.24
N GLY A 108 -19.79 -0.90 1.20
CA GLY A 108 -20.09 -2.32 1.17
C GLY A 108 -18.94 -3.24 1.65
N TYR A 109 -17.82 -2.68 2.08
CA TYR A 109 -16.68 -3.45 2.62
C TYR A 109 -16.67 -3.41 4.14
N LEU A 110 -16.69 -4.58 4.76
CA LEU A 110 -16.49 -4.75 6.20
C LEU A 110 -14.97 -4.79 6.47
N VAL A 111 -14.42 -3.71 6.98
CA VAL A 111 -13.01 -3.65 7.41
C VAL A 111 -12.91 -3.92 8.92
N ALA A 112 -13.51 -5.00 9.40
CA ALA A 112 -13.49 -5.29 10.83
C ALA A 112 -12.09 -5.70 11.33
N ARG A 113 -11.42 -6.53 10.57
CA ARG A 113 -10.03 -6.95 10.79
C ARG A 113 -9.52 -7.62 9.53
N SER A 114 -8.42 -7.15 9.00
CA SER A 114 -7.79 -7.76 7.84
C SER A 114 -6.30 -7.96 8.10
N ALA A 115 -5.80 -9.12 7.68
CA ALA A 115 -4.38 -9.39 7.67
C ALA A 115 -3.80 -9.01 6.29
N TYR A 116 -2.79 -8.15 6.30
CA TYR A 116 -2.08 -7.70 5.09
C TYR A 116 -0.60 -8.03 5.23
N PRO A 117 -0.19 -9.30 5.07
CA PRO A 117 1.22 -9.62 5.11
C PRO A 117 1.93 -9.00 3.90
N TYR A 118 3.12 -8.48 4.17
CA TYR A 118 4.04 -8.01 3.14
C TYR A 118 5.19 -8.98 2.97
N LEU A 119 5.59 -9.22 1.72
CA LEU A 119 6.86 -9.88 1.40
C LEU A 119 7.87 -8.81 0.99
N ILE A 120 8.98 -8.73 1.71
CA ILE A 120 10.15 -7.94 1.34
C ILE A 120 11.09 -8.86 0.58
N ARG A 121 11.27 -8.57 -0.73
CA ARG A 121 12.17 -9.33 -1.61
C ARG A 121 13.09 -8.36 -2.33
N GLY A 122 14.38 -8.43 -2.02
CA GLY A 122 15.35 -7.44 -2.52
C GLY A 122 14.97 -6.03 -2.05
N SER A 123 14.87 -5.08 -2.99
CA SER A 123 14.48 -3.70 -2.69
C SER A 123 12.97 -3.45 -2.82
N CYS A 124 12.16 -4.48 -3.03
CA CYS A 124 10.72 -4.32 -3.28
C CYS A 124 9.86 -4.97 -2.19
N VAL A 125 8.66 -4.43 -2.02
CA VAL A 125 7.63 -4.87 -1.09
C VAL A 125 6.40 -5.28 -1.88
N TYR A 126 5.87 -6.46 -1.58
CA TYR A 126 4.68 -7.05 -2.20
C TYR A 126 3.59 -7.25 -1.15
N VAL A 127 2.35 -6.86 -1.43
CA VAL A 127 1.19 -7.28 -0.63
C VAL A 127 0.84 -8.73 -0.99
N ILE A 128 0.85 -9.62 0.01
CA ILE A 128 0.67 -11.06 -0.22
C ILE A 128 -0.54 -11.66 0.51
N SER A 129 -1.59 -10.85 0.75
CA SER A 129 -2.77 -11.25 1.54
C SER A 129 -3.36 -12.61 1.13
N GLY A 130 -3.60 -12.82 -0.17
CA GLY A 130 -4.09 -14.08 -0.70
C GLY A 130 -3.03 -15.17 -0.88
N GLY A 131 -1.76 -14.80 -0.83
CA GLY A 131 -0.61 -15.69 -1.09
C GLY A 131 0.05 -16.28 0.16
N TRP A 132 -0.34 -15.84 1.36
CA TRP A 132 0.20 -16.31 2.62
C TRP A 132 -0.63 -17.45 3.21
N ASP A 133 0.03 -18.51 3.67
CA ASP A 133 -0.59 -19.58 4.46
C ASP A 133 -0.13 -19.44 5.92
N PRO A 134 -1.00 -18.92 6.82
CA PRO A 134 -0.62 -18.68 8.21
C PRO A 134 -0.42 -19.98 9.01
N GLN A 135 -0.98 -21.10 8.58
CA GLN A 135 -0.81 -22.38 9.25
C GLN A 135 0.55 -22.99 8.98
N LYS A 136 1.04 -22.87 7.75
CA LYS A 136 2.35 -23.35 7.33
C LYS A 136 3.46 -22.31 7.55
N GLN A 137 3.09 -21.06 7.82
CA GLN A 137 3.99 -19.90 7.85
C GLN A 137 4.83 -19.81 6.56
N ASP A 138 4.15 -19.96 5.42
CA ASP A 138 4.79 -20.05 4.12
C ASP A 138 3.90 -19.47 3.01
N LEU A 139 4.51 -19.21 1.83
CA LEU A 139 3.75 -18.80 0.66
C LEU A 139 2.98 -19.99 0.07
N ARG A 140 1.79 -19.71 -0.40
CA ARG A 140 1.00 -20.68 -1.18
C ARG A 140 1.72 -20.98 -2.49
N PRO A 141 1.70 -22.24 -2.97
CA PRO A 141 2.41 -22.65 -4.19
C PRO A 141 2.05 -21.80 -5.42
N GLU A 142 0.79 -21.42 -5.56
CA GLU A 142 0.29 -20.61 -6.65
C GLU A 142 0.94 -19.22 -6.63
N PHE A 143 1.08 -18.64 -5.45
CA PHE A 143 1.69 -17.31 -5.29
C PHE A 143 3.20 -17.37 -5.59
N ARG A 144 3.90 -18.44 -5.18
CA ARG A 144 5.29 -18.67 -5.56
C ARG A 144 5.47 -18.71 -7.08
N LYS A 145 4.57 -19.39 -7.77
CA LYS A 145 4.58 -19.42 -9.24
C LYS A 145 4.44 -18.00 -9.79
N TYR A 146 3.47 -17.21 -9.32
CA TYR A 146 3.27 -15.83 -9.77
C TYR A 146 4.47 -14.92 -9.49
N LEU A 147 5.16 -15.11 -8.36
CA LEU A 147 6.41 -14.42 -8.06
C LEU A 147 7.56 -14.83 -9.01
N SER A 148 7.61 -16.10 -9.43
CA SER A 148 8.68 -16.62 -10.27
C SER A 148 8.53 -16.23 -11.74
N ASP A 149 7.31 -16.15 -12.24
CA ASP A 149 6.97 -15.77 -13.61
C ASP A 149 6.74 -14.28 -13.81
N GLY A 150 6.84 -13.48 -12.73
CA GLY A 150 6.66 -12.02 -12.78
C GLY A 150 5.21 -11.55 -12.91
N SER A 151 4.23 -12.45 -12.70
CA SER A 151 2.80 -12.11 -12.77
C SER A 151 2.32 -11.28 -11.59
N VAL A 152 3.11 -11.22 -10.50
CA VAL A 152 2.82 -10.35 -9.34
C VAL A 152 3.71 -9.13 -9.39
N SER A 153 3.07 -7.97 -9.40
CA SER A 153 3.74 -6.68 -9.31
C SER A 153 4.05 -6.32 -7.85
N PRO A 154 5.23 -5.75 -7.55
CA PRO A 154 5.47 -5.15 -6.25
C PRO A 154 4.62 -3.89 -6.07
N ASP A 155 4.18 -3.65 -4.84
CA ASP A 155 3.49 -2.41 -4.46
C ASP A 155 4.47 -1.25 -4.32
N PHE A 156 5.68 -1.52 -3.79
CA PHE A 156 6.72 -0.50 -3.61
C PHE A 156 8.10 -1.05 -3.97
N CYS A 157 8.91 -0.26 -4.69
CA CYS A 157 10.31 -0.57 -4.96
C CYS A 157 11.22 0.60 -4.59
N PHE A 158 12.24 0.38 -3.79
CA PHE A 158 13.16 1.38 -3.24
C PHE A 158 14.53 1.38 -3.95
N PRO A 159 15.25 2.52 -3.99
CA PRO A 159 14.85 3.82 -3.47
C PRO A 159 13.75 4.48 -4.30
N LEU A 160 12.91 5.33 -3.67
CA LEU A 160 11.90 6.13 -4.37
C LEU A 160 12.56 7.37 -4.97
N GLN A 161 13.14 7.21 -6.15
CA GLN A 161 13.80 8.30 -6.90
C GLN A 161 12.89 8.78 -8.01
N ASN A 162 12.88 10.09 -8.25
CA ASN A 162 12.10 10.72 -9.31
C ASN A 162 12.31 10.04 -10.68
N GLY A 163 11.22 9.74 -11.35
CA GLY A 163 11.19 9.04 -12.64
C GLY A 163 11.39 7.52 -12.56
N ARG A 164 11.61 6.94 -11.38
CA ARG A 164 11.65 5.48 -11.23
C ARG A 164 10.26 4.88 -11.49
N GLU A 165 10.27 3.80 -12.25
CA GLU A 165 9.06 3.06 -12.60
C GLU A 165 9.21 1.57 -12.23
N TRP A 166 8.10 0.94 -11.87
CA TRP A 166 7.96 -0.51 -11.65
C TRP A 166 6.51 -0.93 -11.87
N GLY A 167 6.23 -2.21 -11.74
CA GLY A 167 4.88 -2.76 -11.91
C GLY A 167 4.72 -3.49 -13.23
N THR A 168 3.48 -3.68 -13.64
CA THR A 168 3.10 -4.30 -14.93
C THR A 168 2.57 -3.25 -15.90
N ALA A 169 2.34 -3.63 -17.16
CA ALA A 169 1.74 -2.74 -18.15
C ALA A 169 0.33 -2.27 -17.74
N ASP A 170 -0.42 -3.10 -17.00
CA ASP A 170 -1.78 -2.79 -16.55
C ASP A 170 -1.79 -1.94 -15.27
N ILE A 171 -0.74 -2.05 -14.45
CA ILE A 171 -0.60 -1.35 -13.16
C ILE A 171 0.83 -0.82 -13.06
N PRO A 172 1.18 0.19 -13.87
CA PRO A 172 2.49 0.83 -13.78
C PRO A 172 2.54 1.79 -12.59
N TRP A 173 3.57 1.68 -11.77
CA TRP A 173 3.89 2.63 -10.71
C TRP A 173 5.01 3.56 -11.15
N ARG A 174 4.93 4.81 -10.73
CA ARG A 174 5.94 5.83 -11.03
C ARG A 174 6.14 6.77 -9.86
N VAL A 175 7.40 7.16 -9.63
CA VAL A 175 7.76 8.25 -8.71
C VAL A 175 7.69 9.56 -9.46
N GLU A 176 6.91 10.52 -8.95
CA GLU A 176 6.84 11.88 -9.48
C GLU A 176 7.43 12.90 -8.49
N PRO A 177 7.90 14.05 -8.97
CA PRO A 177 8.20 15.17 -8.09
C PRO A 177 6.97 15.51 -7.26
N ALA A 178 7.17 15.90 -6.00
CA ALA A 178 6.10 16.38 -5.16
C ALA A 178 5.33 17.49 -5.89
N ARG A 179 4.00 17.31 -6.03
CA ARG A 179 3.16 18.34 -6.62
C ARG A 179 2.89 19.45 -5.62
N GLU A 180 2.62 20.66 -6.10
CA GLU A 180 2.27 21.81 -5.27
C GLU A 180 1.00 21.59 -4.41
N ASP A 181 0.11 20.66 -4.82
CA ASP A 181 -1.12 20.31 -4.13
C ASP A 181 -0.92 19.33 -2.94
N VAL A 182 0.29 18.82 -2.70
CA VAL A 182 0.62 17.99 -1.52
C VAL A 182 0.19 18.66 -0.22
N GLY A 183 0.41 19.98 -0.10
CA GLY A 183 0.06 20.74 1.10
C GLY A 183 -1.43 20.81 1.41
N THR A 184 -2.32 20.64 0.41
CA THR A 184 -3.77 20.58 0.63
C THR A 184 -4.25 19.20 1.03
N PHE A 185 -3.47 18.17 0.69
CA PHE A 185 -3.84 16.79 0.88
C PHE A 185 -3.24 16.18 2.15
N LEU A 186 -1.97 16.45 2.44
CA LEU A 186 -1.26 15.94 3.60
C LEU A 186 -1.15 17.00 4.70
N PRO A 187 -1.09 16.58 5.97
CA PRO A 187 -0.66 17.46 7.07
C PRO A 187 0.72 18.05 6.76
N THR A 188 0.94 19.30 7.11
CA THR A 188 2.18 20.06 6.83
C THR A 188 3.45 19.39 7.36
N GLN A 189 3.33 18.57 8.40
CA GLN A 189 4.44 17.78 8.95
C GLN A 189 5.01 16.73 7.98
N TYR A 190 4.33 16.44 6.87
CA TYR A 190 4.74 15.47 5.86
C TYR A 190 5.10 16.14 4.52
N SER A 191 5.56 17.38 4.56
CA SER A 191 5.92 18.16 3.37
C SER A 191 7.05 17.54 2.52
N GLU A 192 7.87 16.67 3.10
CA GLU A 192 8.97 15.97 2.42
C GLU A 192 8.56 14.59 1.87
N ALA A 193 7.27 14.27 1.89
CA ALA A 193 6.79 12.99 1.38
C ALA A 193 6.99 12.90 -0.14
N ILE A 194 7.50 11.75 -0.57
CA ILE A 194 7.67 11.42 -1.98
C ILE A 194 6.33 10.94 -2.53
N HIS A 195 5.93 11.48 -3.66
CA HIS A 195 4.72 11.10 -4.36
C HIS A 195 5.00 9.97 -5.35
N ILE A 196 4.22 8.91 -5.24
CA ILE A 196 4.16 7.81 -6.22
C ILE A 196 2.73 7.67 -6.69
N PHE A 197 2.54 7.28 -7.92
CA PHE A 197 1.19 7.05 -8.46
C PHE A 197 1.15 5.85 -9.39
N SER A 198 -0.06 5.33 -9.57
CA SER A 198 -0.38 4.34 -10.57
C SER A 198 -1.70 4.69 -11.27
N ASN A 199 -1.73 4.52 -12.57
CA ASN A 199 -2.96 4.53 -13.35
C ASN A 199 -3.37 3.08 -13.59
N HIS A 200 -4.48 2.67 -13.01
CA HIS A 200 -5.04 1.34 -13.21
C HIS A 200 -5.86 1.34 -14.51
N PHE A 201 -5.26 0.97 -15.61
CA PHE A 201 -5.92 1.02 -16.92
C PHE A 201 -7.14 0.10 -16.99
N GLY A 202 -7.13 -1.05 -16.33
CA GLY A 202 -8.25 -1.99 -16.32
C GLY A 202 -9.46 -1.54 -15.52
N SER A 203 -9.26 -0.79 -14.43
CA SER A 203 -10.33 -0.29 -13.55
C SER A 203 -10.70 1.18 -13.80
N GLY A 204 -9.94 1.88 -14.67
CA GLY A 204 -10.15 3.30 -14.94
C GLY A 204 -9.87 4.21 -13.75
N GLY A 205 -9.08 3.77 -12.78
CA GLY A 205 -8.76 4.52 -11.58
C GLY A 205 -7.33 5.07 -11.58
N ARG A 206 -7.13 6.14 -10.81
CA ARG A 206 -5.81 6.64 -10.43
C ARG A 206 -5.61 6.46 -8.93
N TYR A 207 -4.45 5.95 -8.55
CA TYR A 207 -4.03 5.74 -7.19
C TYR A 207 -2.76 6.55 -6.91
N ASP A 208 -2.83 7.46 -5.98
CA ASP A 208 -1.73 8.32 -5.54
C ASP A 208 -1.33 7.92 -4.11
N VAL A 209 -0.04 7.78 -3.85
CA VAL A 209 0.51 7.42 -2.53
C VAL A 209 1.63 8.39 -2.19
N TRP A 210 1.64 8.88 -0.95
CA TRP A 210 2.72 9.70 -0.42
C TRP A 210 3.49 8.90 0.61
N PHE A 211 4.78 8.86 0.43
CA PHE A 211 5.68 8.04 1.21
C PHE A 211 6.77 8.88 1.86
N GLN A 212 6.92 8.81 3.17
CA GLN A 212 7.99 9.50 3.88
C GLN A 212 9.00 8.51 4.45
N LYS A 213 10.29 8.76 4.19
CA LYS A 213 11.39 7.92 4.67
C LYS A 213 11.36 7.81 6.20
N GLY A 214 11.47 6.59 6.72
CA GLY A 214 11.43 6.30 8.14
C GLY A 214 10.04 6.32 8.79
N ILE A 215 8.98 6.60 8.02
CA ILE A 215 7.59 6.59 8.47
C ILE A 215 6.75 5.59 7.68
N GLY A 216 6.97 5.50 6.37
CA GLY A 216 6.17 4.71 5.45
C GLY A 216 5.11 5.54 4.74
N VAL A 217 3.96 4.95 4.47
CA VAL A 217 2.84 5.62 3.81
C VAL A 217 2.23 6.65 4.75
N VAL A 218 2.20 7.92 4.31
CA VAL A 218 1.62 9.05 5.08
C VAL A 218 0.30 9.52 4.49
N GLY A 219 -0.01 9.12 3.26
CA GLY A 219 -1.29 9.39 2.63
C GLY A 219 -1.51 8.55 1.37
N GLU A 220 -2.77 8.31 1.07
CA GLU A 220 -3.22 7.65 -0.14
C GLU A 220 -4.46 8.37 -0.68
N HIS A 221 -4.59 8.42 -1.99
CA HIS A 221 -5.75 8.97 -2.66
C HIS A 221 -6.09 8.14 -3.90
N TYR A 222 -7.28 7.59 -3.91
CA TYR A 222 -7.84 6.88 -5.05
C TYR A 222 -8.95 7.71 -5.68
N ARG A 223 -8.98 7.77 -7.01
CA ARG A 223 -10.05 8.37 -7.81
C ARG A 223 -10.42 7.46 -8.96
N HIS A 224 -11.72 7.22 -9.12
CA HIS A 224 -12.24 6.54 -10.30
C HIS A 224 -12.57 7.55 -11.41
N ASN A 225 -12.21 7.22 -12.65
CA ASN A 225 -12.36 8.15 -13.78
C ASN A 225 -13.77 8.19 -14.39
N GLY A 226 -14.61 7.18 -14.18
CA GLY A 226 -15.92 7.04 -14.79
C GLY A 226 -17.10 7.39 -13.88
N THR A 227 -16.94 7.20 -12.58
CA THR A 227 -17.94 7.51 -11.55
C THR A 227 -17.32 8.40 -10.50
N TYR A 228 -18.15 9.18 -9.79
CA TYR A 228 -17.63 9.90 -8.63
C TYR A 228 -17.46 8.92 -7.47
N ASP A 229 -16.24 8.42 -7.35
CA ASP A 229 -15.80 7.48 -6.35
C ASP A 229 -14.35 7.84 -5.98
N GLU A 230 -14.19 8.38 -4.78
CA GLU A 230 -12.94 8.95 -4.30
C GLU A 230 -12.69 8.50 -2.87
N HIS A 231 -11.52 7.94 -2.63
CA HIS A 231 -11.09 7.50 -1.30
C HIS A 231 -9.79 8.19 -0.90
N THR A 232 -9.77 8.76 0.30
CA THR A 232 -8.58 9.33 0.91
C THR A 232 -8.23 8.61 2.20
N LYS A 233 -6.91 8.45 2.43
CA LYS A 233 -6.34 7.90 3.66
C LYS A 233 -5.20 8.80 4.11
N LYS A 234 -5.20 9.22 5.37
CA LYS A 234 -4.19 10.13 5.94
C LYS A 234 -3.65 9.59 7.25
N LEU A 235 -2.32 9.58 7.39
CA LEU A 235 -1.68 9.22 8.65
C LEU A 235 -1.89 10.34 9.67
N VAL A 236 -2.47 10.00 10.82
CA VAL A 236 -2.69 10.94 11.92
C VAL A 236 -1.82 10.67 13.14
N SER A 237 -1.39 9.43 13.33
CA SER A 237 -0.51 9.04 14.44
C SER A 237 0.37 7.86 14.08
N LEU A 238 1.60 7.88 14.60
CA LEU A 238 2.58 6.80 14.51
C LEU A 238 3.15 6.53 15.91
N THR A 239 3.10 5.27 16.35
CA THR A 239 3.83 4.77 17.52
C THR A 239 4.88 3.76 17.06
N ARG A 240 6.12 3.93 17.51
CA ARG A 240 7.27 3.09 17.15
C ARG A 240 7.67 2.16 18.29
#